data_e4f3f0be690de3e8bcdbe425584aaa97
#
_entry.id   e4f3f0be690de3e8bcdbe425584aaa97
#
_cell.length_a   1.000
_cell.length_b   1.000
_cell.length_c   1.000
_cell.angle_alpha   90.00
_cell.angle_beta   90.00
_cell.angle_gamma   90.00
#
_symmetry.space_group_name_H-M   'P 1'
#
loop_
_entity.id
_entity.type
_entity.pdbx_description
1 polymer ?
#
loop_
_entity_poly.entity_id
_entity_poly.type
_entity_poly.pdbx_seq_one_letter_code
_entity_poly.pdbx_strand_id
1 'polypeptide(L)'
;HTVDYSVVPRACQCEYCLTKGAEYVSKSGTAVDVVVHKERHHRIIMHGSRIARFHECANCGDVVLVTAEIDGTNYGVLNAMCMKNKLGFPAAVQAYLSGQTAEQKRDRWRQNWCYPVTTL
;
A
#
# COMPACT_ATOMS: atom_id res chain seq x y z
N HIS A 1 -16.90 0.60 5.72
CA HIS A 1 -16.36 0.39 4.38
C HIS A 1 -16.67 -0.98 3.85
N THR A 2 -17.03 -1.05 2.59
CA THR A 2 -17.19 -2.31 1.88
C THR A 2 -15.82 -2.72 1.34
N VAL A 3 -15.34 -3.90 1.70
CA VAL A 3 -14.08 -4.44 1.20
C VAL A 3 -14.37 -5.35 0.03
N ASP A 4 -13.67 -5.13 -1.09
CA ASP A 4 -13.78 -5.98 -2.27
C ASP A 4 -12.78 -7.14 -2.15
N TYR A 5 -13.26 -8.30 -1.74
CA TYR A 5 -12.43 -9.49 -1.57
C TYR A 5 -12.11 -10.21 -2.89
N SER A 6 -12.62 -9.72 -4.02
CA SER A 6 -12.24 -10.28 -5.32
C SER A 6 -10.85 -9.82 -5.79
N VAL A 7 -10.33 -8.77 -5.15
CA VAL A 7 -8.99 -8.25 -5.47
C VAL A 7 -7.94 -9.26 -5.02
N VAL A 8 -7.01 -9.61 -5.92
CA VAL A 8 -5.90 -10.52 -5.59
C VAL A 8 -4.78 -9.74 -4.93
N PRO A 9 -4.38 -10.08 -3.70
CA PRO A 9 -3.25 -9.41 -3.05
C PRO A 9 -1.95 -9.65 -3.81
N ARG A 10 -1.05 -8.67 -3.75
CA ARG A 10 0.27 -8.73 -4.40
C ARG A 10 1.35 -8.67 -3.33
N ALA A 11 2.16 -9.72 -3.25
CA ALA A 11 3.29 -9.81 -2.34
C ALA A 11 4.54 -9.28 -3.05
N CYS A 12 4.89 -8.03 -2.81
CA CYS A 12 6.10 -7.42 -3.37
C CYS A 12 7.33 -8.17 -2.86
N GLN A 13 8.24 -8.53 -3.76
CA GLN A 13 9.40 -9.36 -3.47
C GLN A 13 10.67 -8.55 -3.15
N CYS A 14 10.55 -7.23 -2.93
CA CYS A 14 11.70 -6.45 -2.46
C CYS A 14 12.01 -6.81 -1.00
N GLU A 15 13.26 -6.57 -0.60
CA GLU A 15 13.73 -6.93 0.75
C GLU A 15 12.85 -6.33 1.85
N TYR A 16 12.47 -5.07 1.74
CA TYR A 16 11.63 -4.41 2.72
C TYR A 16 10.27 -5.12 2.88
N CYS A 17 9.58 -5.35 1.78
CA CYS A 17 8.23 -5.96 1.81
C CYS A 17 8.29 -7.42 2.25
N LEU A 18 9.32 -8.17 1.85
CA LEU A 18 9.51 -9.54 2.29
C LEU A 18 9.72 -9.61 3.81
N THR A 19 10.54 -8.71 4.34
CA THR A 19 10.78 -8.63 5.80
C THR A 19 9.48 -8.33 6.56
N LYS A 20 8.62 -7.48 6.00
CA LYS A 20 7.34 -7.11 6.62
C LYS A 20 6.24 -8.14 6.38
N GLY A 21 6.42 -9.08 5.47
CA GLY A 21 5.37 -10.03 5.09
C GLY A 21 4.16 -9.37 4.46
N ALA A 22 4.35 -8.24 3.79
CA ALA A 22 3.25 -7.43 3.27
C ALA A 22 2.62 -8.03 2.01
N GLU A 23 1.29 -7.98 1.95
CA GLU A 23 0.50 -8.37 0.78
C GLU A 23 -0.47 -7.22 0.47
N TYR A 24 -0.22 -6.52 -0.62
CA TYR A 24 -0.94 -5.28 -0.92
C TYR A 24 -2.17 -5.52 -1.79
N VAL A 25 -3.26 -4.83 -1.43
CA VAL A 25 -4.50 -4.83 -2.20
C VAL A 25 -4.83 -3.41 -2.64
N SER A 26 -5.36 -3.28 -3.84
CA SER A 26 -5.83 -2.01 -4.37
C SER A 26 -6.85 -2.23 -5.48
N LYS A 27 -7.69 -1.22 -5.69
CA LYS A 27 -8.65 -1.20 -6.80
C LYS A 27 -8.67 0.20 -7.37
N SER A 28 -8.37 0.35 -8.65
CA SER A 28 -8.33 1.65 -9.33
C SER A 28 -9.65 2.41 -9.14
N GLY A 29 -9.53 3.70 -8.83
CA GLY A 29 -10.69 4.57 -8.66
C GLY A 29 -11.42 4.42 -7.32
N THR A 30 -10.91 3.61 -6.40
CA THR A 30 -11.51 3.45 -5.07
C THR A 30 -10.90 4.44 -4.11
N ALA A 31 -11.72 5.32 -3.55
CA ALA A 31 -11.27 6.30 -2.56
C ALA A 31 -11.00 5.61 -1.20
N VAL A 32 -9.98 6.11 -0.50
CA VAL A 32 -9.60 5.60 0.82
C VAL A 32 -9.46 6.77 1.79
N ASP A 33 -10.13 6.66 2.94
CA ASP A 33 -9.98 7.62 4.03
C ASP A 33 -9.14 6.99 5.13
N VAL A 34 -8.12 7.71 5.55
CA VAL A 34 -7.18 7.26 6.60
C VAL A 34 -7.40 8.08 7.85
N VAL A 35 -7.64 7.40 8.96
CA VAL A 35 -7.75 8.05 10.28
C VAL A 35 -6.60 7.56 11.16
N VAL A 36 -5.78 8.50 11.62
CA VAL A 36 -4.68 8.20 12.54
C VAL A 36 -5.17 8.48 13.97
N HIS A 37 -5.41 7.41 14.74
CA HIS A 37 -5.90 7.54 16.11
C HIS A 37 -4.81 7.98 17.10
N LYS A 38 -3.57 7.55 16.86
CA LYS A 38 -2.42 7.88 17.71
C LYS A 38 -1.23 8.27 16.83
N GLU A 39 -1.05 9.56 16.60
CA GLU A 39 0.02 10.06 15.73
C GLU A 39 1.39 9.60 16.15
N ARG A 40 1.66 9.46 17.46
CA ARG A 40 2.93 8.98 17.97
C ARG A 40 3.27 7.57 17.51
N HIS A 41 2.30 6.79 17.05
CA HIS A 41 2.49 5.45 16.50
C HIS A 41 2.52 5.44 14.98
N HIS A 42 2.36 6.59 14.33
CA HIS A 42 2.41 6.72 12.88
C HIS A 42 3.81 7.13 12.43
N ARG A 43 4.44 6.28 11.65
CA ARG A 43 5.79 6.52 11.13
C ARG A 43 5.78 6.36 9.62
N ILE A 44 6.47 7.26 8.93
CA ILE A 44 6.61 7.20 7.48
C ILE A 44 8.04 6.84 7.13
N ILE A 45 8.21 5.78 6.36
CA ILE A 45 9.51 5.31 5.89
C ILE A 45 9.56 5.48 4.38
N MET A 46 10.69 5.99 3.90
CA MET A 46 10.96 6.08 2.47
C MET A 46 12.21 5.25 2.16
N HIS A 47 12.11 4.38 1.16
CA HIS A 47 13.24 3.55 0.75
C HIS A 47 13.24 3.37 -0.77
N GLY A 48 14.32 2.80 -1.29
CA GLY A 48 14.47 2.59 -2.73
C GLY A 48 14.48 3.91 -3.49
N SER A 49 13.60 4.07 -4.46
CA SER A 49 13.49 5.29 -5.27
C SER A 49 12.92 6.49 -4.51
N ARG A 50 12.41 6.29 -3.30
CA ARG A 50 11.85 7.32 -2.43
C ARG A 50 10.67 8.08 -3.03
N ILE A 51 9.93 7.47 -3.95
CA ILE A 51 8.71 8.05 -4.52
C ILE A 51 7.44 7.57 -3.83
N ALA A 52 7.55 6.57 -2.98
CA ALA A 52 6.43 6.06 -2.19
C ALA A 52 6.72 6.23 -0.70
N ARG A 53 5.65 6.51 0.06
CA ARG A 53 5.70 6.63 1.52
C ARG A 53 5.10 5.37 2.13
N PHE A 54 5.88 4.68 2.95
CA PHE A 54 5.45 3.46 3.64
C PHE A 54 5.01 3.85 5.04
N HIS A 55 3.72 3.73 5.31
CA HIS A 55 3.12 4.11 6.59
C HIS A 55 3.16 2.92 7.53
N GLU A 56 4.01 3.02 8.57
CA GLU A 56 4.21 1.97 9.54
C GLU A 56 3.58 2.31 10.88
N CYS A 57 3.13 1.27 11.58
CA CYS A 57 2.78 1.39 12.98
C CYS A 57 4.06 1.26 13.82
N ALA A 58 4.45 2.34 14.51
CA ALA A 58 5.67 2.33 15.35
C ALA A 58 5.55 1.38 16.54
N ASN A 59 4.32 1.04 16.94
CA ASN A 59 4.08 0.14 18.07
C ASN A 59 4.26 -1.33 17.70
N CYS A 60 3.74 -1.76 16.54
CA CYS A 60 3.81 -3.17 16.13
C CYS A 60 4.80 -3.42 14.99
N GLY A 61 5.29 -2.38 14.34
CA GLY A 61 6.28 -2.49 13.26
C GLY A 61 5.72 -2.85 11.90
N ASP A 62 4.42 -3.06 11.78
CA ASP A 62 3.80 -3.44 10.50
C ASP A 62 3.63 -2.24 9.58
N VAL A 63 3.80 -2.47 8.27
CA VAL A 63 3.40 -1.50 7.27
C VAL A 63 1.89 -1.64 7.03
N VAL A 64 1.16 -0.53 7.16
CA VAL A 64 -0.31 -0.53 7.07
C VAL A 64 -0.77 -0.20 5.66
N LEU A 65 -0.16 0.83 5.06
CA LEU A 65 -0.46 1.24 3.70
C LEU A 65 0.77 1.90 3.08
N VAL A 66 0.75 2.01 1.76
CA VAL A 66 1.77 2.71 1.00
C VAL A 66 1.07 3.76 0.15
N THR A 67 1.57 4.99 0.18
CA THR A 67 0.99 6.09 -0.61
C THR A 67 2.05 6.74 -1.50
N ALA A 68 1.58 7.37 -2.57
CA ALA A 68 2.42 8.19 -3.43
C ALA A 68 1.58 9.35 -3.97
N GLU A 69 2.18 10.54 -3.98
CA GLU A 69 1.54 11.69 -4.59
C GLU A 69 1.96 11.77 -6.06
N ILE A 70 0.98 11.77 -6.96
CA ILE A 70 1.20 11.87 -8.40
C ILE A 70 0.26 12.94 -8.95
N ASP A 71 0.83 14.00 -9.53
CA ASP A 71 0.06 15.11 -10.11
C ASP A 71 -0.97 15.70 -9.13
N GLY A 72 -0.59 15.85 -7.86
CA GLY A 72 -1.43 16.45 -6.82
C GLY A 72 -2.46 15.51 -6.22
N THR A 73 -2.52 14.25 -6.65
CA THR A 73 -3.44 13.24 -6.11
C THR A 73 -2.67 12.18 -5.36
N ASN A 74 -3.15 11.80 -4.18
CA ASN A 74 -2.56 10.71 -3.41
C ASN A 74 -3.16 9.37 -3.83
N TYR A 75 -2.28 8.48 -4.28
CA TYR A 75 -2.61 7.10 -4.62
C TYR A 75 -2.12 6.18 -3.51
N GLY A 76 -2.75 5.04 -3.34
CA GLY A 76 -2.30 4.12 -2.28
C GLY A 76 -2.73 2.68 -2.46
N VAL A 77 -2.02 1.81 -1.74
CA VAL A 77 -2.35 0.40 -1.59
C VAL A 77 -2.41 0.07 -0.10
N LEU A 78 -3.25 -0.87 0.26
CA LEU A 78 -3.45 -1.30 1.64
C LEU A 78 -2.79 -2.66 1.87
N ASN A 79 -2.19 -2.84 3.05
CA ASN A 79 -1.65 -4.15 3.41
C ASN A 79 -2.79 -5.03 3.93
N ALA A 80 -3.16 -6.05 3.15
CA ALA A 80 -4.23 -6.96 3.51
C ALA A 80 -3.93 -7.72 4.81
N MET A 81 -2.66 -7.92 5.15
CA MET A 81 -2.25 -8.62 6.37
C MET A 81 -2.61 -7.84 7.64
N CYS A 82 -2.87 -6.54 7.53
CA CYS A 82 -3.30 -5.70 8.64
C CYS A 82 -4.83 -5.61 8.76
N MET A 83 -5.57 -6.24 7.86
CA MET A 83 -7.02 -6.22 7.88
C MET A 83 -7.58 -7.33 8.77
N LYS A 84 -8.73 -7.05 9.41
CA LYS A 84 -9.39 -8.02 10.30
C LYS A 84 -9.79 -9.30 9.57
N ASN A 85 -10.24 -9.18 8.33
CA ASN A 85 -10.75 -10.30 7.52
C ASN A 85 -9.80 -10.66 6.40
N LYS A 86 -8.49 -10.67 6.69
CA LYS A 86 -7.46 -10.96 5.68
C LYS A 86 -7.65 -12.29 4.96
N LEU A 87 -8.25 -13.27 5.61
CA LEU A 87 -8.52 -14.59 5.02
C LEU A 87 -9.63 -14.56 3.96
N GLY A 88 -10.39 -13.46 3.84
CA GLY A 88 -11.39 -13.29 2.80
C GLY A 88 -10.82 -13.08 1.41
N PHE A 89 -9.53 -12.70 1.30
CA PHE A 89 -8.89 -12.47 0.02
C PHE A 89 -8.38 -13.79 -0.60
N PRO A 90 -8.28 -13.86 -1.95
CA PRO A 90 -7.59 -14.98 -2.60
C PRO A 90 -6.12 -15.05 -2.19
N ALA A 91 -5.46 -16.16 -2.50
CA ALA A 91 -4.03 -16.30 -2.26
C ALA A 91 -3.25 -15.20 -3.01
N ALA A 92 -2.25 -14.62 -2.34
CA ALA A 92 -1.43 -13.57 -2.92
C ALA A 92 -0.58 -14.09 -4.07
N VAL A 93 -0.32 -13.24 -5.08
CA VAL A 93 0.65 -13.50 -6.12
C VAL A 93 1.93 -12.74 -5.83
N GLN A 94 3.08 -13.31 -6.19
CA GLN A 94 4.37 -12.66 -6.06
C GLN A 94 4.50 -11.57 -7.12
N ALA A 95 4.97 -10.39 -6.72
CA ALA A 95 5.14 -9.27 -7.61
C ALA A 95 6.62 -8.84 -7.63
N TYR A 96 7.26 -8.99 -8.79
CA TYR A 96 8.66 -8.64 -9.00
C TYR A 96 8.71 -7.29 -9.70
N LEU A 97 8.95 -6.23 -8.93
CA LEU A 97 8.82 -4.85 -9.39
C LEU A 97 10.16 -4.13 -9.49
N SER A 98 11.27 -4.84 -9.31
CA SER A 98 12.60 -4.29 -9.45
C SER A 98 12.91 -3.97 -10.93
N GLY A 99 13.79 -3.00 -11.15
CA GLY A 99 14.21 -2.63 -12.50
C GLY A 99 13.28 -1.65 -13.22
N GLN A 100 12.17 -1.24 -12.62
CA GLN A 100 11.31 -0.21 -13.20
C GLN A 100 11.85 1.19 -12.90
N THR A 101 11.73 2.10 -13.89
CA THR A 101 12.02 3.51 -13.67
C THR A 101 10.95 4.14 -12.77
N ALA A 102 11.26 5.33 -12.23
CA ALA A 102 10.26 6.07 -11.43
C ALA A 102 9.00 6.35 -12.24
N GLU A 103 9.13 6.71 -13.52
CA GLU A 103 7.97 6.99 -14.36
C GLU A 103 7.15 5.74 -14.65
N GLN A 104 7.79 4.60 -14.89
CA GLN A 104 7.10 3.33 -15.08
C GLN A 104 6.32 2.93 -13.83
N LYS A 105 6.89 3.17 -12.63
CA LYS A 105 6.21 2.91 -11.37
C LYS A 105 4.97 3.79 -11.22
N ARG A 106 5.10 5.11 -11.51
CA ARG A 106 3.98 6.05 -11.42
C ARG A 106 2.84 5.68 -12.36
N ASP A 107 3.15 5.29 -13.59
CA ASP A 107 2.15 4.87 -14.57
C ASP A 107 1.38 3.65 -14.09
N ARG A 108 2.10 2.65 -13.55
CA ARG A 108 1.47 1.46 -13.00
C ARG A 108 0.56 1.81 -11.82
N TRP A 109 0.99 2.71 -10.93
CA TRP A 109 0.20 3.12 -9.75
C TRP A 109 -1.05 3.87 -10.16
N ARG A 110 -0.97 4.77 -11.17
CA ARG A 110 -2.16 5.44 -11.68
C ARG A 110 -3.23 4.46 -12.18
N GLN A 111 -2.80 3.34 -12.74
CA GLN A 111 -3.70 2.36 -13.33
C GLN A 111 -4.28 1.38 -12.29
N ASN A 112 -3.55 1.12 -11.21
CA ASN A 112 -3.88 0.00 -10.32
C ASN A 112 -4.14 0.40 -8.87
N TRP A 113 -3.62 1.51 -8.41
CA TRP A 113 -3.73 1.91 -7.02
C TRP A 113 -5.06 2.61 -6.72
N CYS A 114 -5.48 2.56 -5.45
CA CYS A 114 -6.64 3.31 -4.97
C CYS A 114 -6.36 4.81 -5.05
N TYR A 115 -7.37 5.61 -5.34
CA TYR A 115 -7.29 7.07 -5.29
C TYR A 115 -8.67 7.70 -5.19
N PRO A 116 -8.83 8.90 -4.57
CA PRO A 116 -7.80 9.54 -3.76
C PRO A 116 -7.67 8.89 -2.38
N VAL A 117 -6.48 9.01 -1.80
CA VAL A 117 -6.23 8.63 -0.39
C VAL A 117 -6.23 9.92 0.41
N THR A 118 -7.12 10.04 1.37
CA THR A 118 -7.28 11.23 2.20
C THR A 118 -7.00 10.88 3.66
N THR A 119 -6.11 11.67 4.29
CA THR A 119 -5.86 11.54 5.73
C THR A 119 -6.76 12.54 6.45
N LEU A 120 -7.60 12.03 7.33
CA LEU A 120 -8.57 12.82 8.08
C LEU A 120 -8.02 13.29 9.43
#